data_ce510b8b83e6fad647326951a642a688
#
_entry.id   ce510b8b83e6fad647326951a642a688
#
_cell.length_a   1.000
_cell.length_b   1.000
_cell.length_c   1.000
_cell.angle_alpha   90.00
_cell.angle_beta   90.00
_cell.angle_gamma   90.00
#
_symmetry.space_group_name_H-M   'P 1'
#
loop_
_entity.id
_entity.type
_entity.pdbx_description
1 polymer ?
#
loop_
_entity_poly.entity_id
_entity_poly.type
_entity_poly.pdbx_seq_one_letter_code
_entity_poly.pdbx_strand_id
1 'polypeptide(L)'
;MKEPSSPTDGNPNEVVVVTENAQDEVEIDLARWGALAEDVLNAEGVTGELTLTFVGVADIRELKIEHFGDAGDYPTDVLSFPLDDGMPVADGIPRLLGDVVVCPAVAKEQAPSHAGSVDDEIALLVVHGILHILGFDHATAGEQTEMQARERKHLMNFFWHGEAPDGFSFDHRAEVGS
;
A
#
# COMPACT_ATOMS: atom_id res chain seq x y z
N MET A 1 13.96 -34.45 3.93
CA MET A 1 12.75 -33.79 3.43
C MET A 1 12.48 -32.61 4.33
N LYS A 2 12.67 -31.40 3.81
CA LYS A 2 12.34 -30.18 4.55
C LYS A 2 10.86 -29.91 4.36
N GLU A 3 10.07 -30.00 5.42
CA GLU A 3 8.68 -29.56 5.39
C GLU A 3 8.63 -28.07 5.05
N PRO A 4 7.67 -27.61 4.23
CA PRO A 4 7.46 -26.19 4.04
C PRO A 4 7.09 -25.58 5.40
N SER A 5 7.89 -24.62 5.84
CA SER A 5 7.60 -23.85 7.04
C SER A 5 6.20 -23.28 6.95
N SER A 6 5.36 -23.63 7.90
CA SER A 6 4.02 -23.04 8.05
C SER A 6 4.13 -21.53 8.21
N PRO A 7 3.20 -20.75 7.62
CA PRO A 7 3.19 -19.29 7.75
C PRO A 7 3.00 -18.78 9.20
N THR A 8 2.87 -19.68 10.16
CA THR A 8 2.58 -19.36 11.57
C THR A 8 3.81 -19.26 12.46
N ASP A 9 5.03 -19.42 11.93
CA ASP A 9 6.27 -19.33 12.72
C ASP A 9 6.83 -17.89 12.81
N GLY A 10 6.02 -16.88 12.50
CA GLY A 10 6.42 -15.48 12.61
C GLY A 10 6.52 -15.02 14.06
N ASN A 11 7.63 -14.38 14.39
CA ASN A 11 7.77 -13.68 15.67
C ASN A 11 6.71 -12.55 15.76
N PRO A 12 5.83 -12.56 16.78
CA PRO A 12 4.76 -11.54 16.89
C PRO A 12 5.28 -10.11 17.04
N ASN A 13 6.58 -9.95 17.27
CA ASN A 13 7.23 -8.65 17.39
C ASN A 13 7.95 -8.22 16.11
N GLU A 14 7.70 -8.88 15.00
CA GLU A 14 8.32 -8.57 13.71
C GLU A 14 7.28 -8.01 12.72
N VAL A 15 7.79 -7.27 11.74
CA VAL A 15 7.03 -6.89 10.55
C VAL A 15 7.14 -8.00 9.54
N VAL A 16 6.01 -8.45 9.02
CA VAL A 16 5.95 -9.42 7.93
C VAL A 16 5.12 -8.80 6.80
N VAL A 17 5.67 -8.75 5.61
CA VAL A 17 4.96 -8.32 4.41
C VAL A 17 4.83 -9.52 3.46
N VAL A 18 3.60 -9.94 3.23
CA VAL A 18 3.28 -10.96 2.23
C VAL A 18 2.97 -10.27 0.92
N THR A 19 3.67 -10.62 -0.14
CA THR A 19 3.48 -10.02 -1.47
C THR A 19 2.90 -11.03 -2.44
N GLU A 20 1.97 -10.58 -3.28
CA GLU A 20 1.36 -11.38 -4.32
C GLU A 20 1.19 -10.55 -5.61
N ASN A 21 1.49 -11.16 -6.75
CA ASN A 21 1.25 -10.56 -8.06
C ASN A 21 0.21 -11.40 -8.82
N ALA A 22 -1.00 -10.87 -8.95
CA ALA A 22 -2.14 -11.50 -9.60
C ALA A 22 -2.49 -10.81 -10.93
N GLN A 23 -1.50 -10.23 -11.63
CA GLN A 23 -1.67 -9.58 -12.92
C GLN A 23 -0.43 -9.80 -13.80
N ASP A 24 -0.54 -9.54 -15.09
CA ASP A 24 0.54 -9.70 -16.06
C ASP A 24 0.70 -8.50 -17.02
N GLU A 25 0.00 -7.42 -16.76
CA GLU A 25 0.01 -6.22 -17.61
C GLU A 25 1.25 -5.35 -17.40
N VAL A 26 1.77 -5.32 -16.19
CA VAL A 26 2.96 -4.56 -15.80
C VAL A 26 3.91 -5.48 -15.05
N GLU A 27 5.18 -5.44 -15.41
CA GLU A 27 6.22 -6.19 -14.70
C GLU A 27 6.39 -5.64 -13.28
N ILE A 28 6.32 -6.53 -12.29
CA ILE A 28 6.38 -6.19 -10.87
C ILE A 28 7.51 -6.94 -10.18
N ASP A 29 8.40 -6.21 -9.54
CA ASP A 29 9.42 -6.75 -8.64
C ASP A 29 8.85 -6.82 -7.21
N LEU A 30 8.28 -7.96 -6.85
CA LEU A 30 7.68 -8.17 -5.53
C LEU A 30 8.65 -7.95 -4.38
N ALA A 31 9.90 -8.33 -4.55
CA ALA A 31 10.92 -8.15 -3.51
C ALA A 31 11.18 -6.66 -3.21
N ARG A 32 11.22 -5.84 -4.25
CA ARG A 32 11.40 -4.39 -4.13
C ARG A 32 10.25 -3.72 -3.37
N TRP A 33 9.02 -4.00 -3.77
CA TRP A 33 7.84 -3.41 -3.17
C TRP A 33 7.57 -3.94 -1.76
N GLY A 34 7.85 -5.21 -1.53
CA GLY A 34 7.80 -5.81 -0.20
C GLY A 34 8.80 -5.17 0.75
N ALA A 35 10.03 -4.92 0.30
CA ALA A 35 11.05 -4.24 1.09
C ALA A 35 10.67 -2.79 1.44
N LEU A 36 10.11 -2.05 0.49
CA LEU A 36 9.61 -0.70 0.75
C LEU A 36 8.51 -0.71 1.82
N ALA A 37 7.55 -1.62 1.69
CA ALA A 37 6.46 -1.76 2.67
C ALA A 37 6.98 -2.09 4.07
N GLU A 38 7.93 -3.01 4.16
CA GLU A 38 8.57 -3.39 5.42
C GLU A 38 9.31 -2.21 6.06
N ASP A 39 10.07 -1.46 5.28
CA ASP A 39 10.78 -0.25 5.75
C ASP A 39 9.82 0.80 6.30
N VAL A 40 8.70 1.05 5.61
CA VAL A 40 7.68 2.00 6.06
C VAL A 40 7.06 1.56 7.40
N LEU A 41 6.67 0.30 7.51
CA LEU A 41 6.07 -0.24 8.74
C LEU A 41 7.05 -0.17 9.92
N ASN A 42 8.31 -0.52 9.70
CA ASN A 42 9.35 -0.41 10.72
C ASN A 42 9.58 1.05 11.16
N ALA A 43 9.60 1.98 10.21
CA ALA A 43 9.77 3.40 10.50
C ALA A 43 8.58 3.99 11.29
N GLU A 44 7.37 3.48 11.06
CA GLU A 44 6.18 3.86 11.81
C GLU A 44 6.08 3.16 13.18
N GLY A 45 7.01 2.27 13.50
CA GLY A 45 7.05 1.56 14.77
C GLY A 45 5.95 0.52 14.95
N VAL A 46 5.45 -0.04 13.87
CA VAL A 46 4.33 -0.99 13.85
C VAL A 46 4.87 -2.39 13.61
N THR A 47 4.35 -3.36 14.33
CA THR A 47 4.61 -4.79 14.12
C THR A 47 3.34 -5.51 13.68
N GLY A 48 3.49 -6.60 12.94
CA GLY A 48 2.38 -7.40 12.44
C GLY A 48 2.55 -7.77 10.98
N GLU A 49 1.49 -8.33 10.41
CA GLU A 49 1.46 -8.82 9.04
C GLU A 49 0.62 -7.93 8.14
N LEU A 50 1.21 -7.51 7.03
CA LEU A 50 0.55 -6.78 5.95
C LEU A 50 0.60 -7.63 4.69
N THR A 51 -0.52 -7.69 3.95
CA THR A 51 -0.54 -8.26 2.60
C THR A 51 -0.54 -7.15 1.58
N LEU A 52 0.36 -7.23 0.61
CA LEU A 52 0.47 -6.31 -0.53
C LEU A 52 0.24 -7.10 -1.82
N THR A 53 -0.87 -6.84 -2.48
CA THR A 53 -1.29 -7.56 -3.68
C THR A 53 -1.38 -6.63 -4.88
N PHE A 54 -0.85 -7.07 -6.02
CA PHE A 54 -0.96 -6.38 -7.30
C PHE A 54 -1.98 -7.11 -8.16
N VAL A 55 -2.98 -6.39 -8.64
CA VAL A 55 -4.12 -6.94 -9.38
C VAL A 55 -4.35 -6.21 -10.70
N GLY A 56 -5.11 -6.83 -11.60
CA GLY A 56 -5.55 -6.21 -12.84
C GLY A 56 -6.73 -5.27 -12.66
N VAL A 57 -7.06 -4.53 -13.72
CA VAL A 57 -8.14 -3.52 -13.74
C VAL A 57 -9.50 -4.13 -13.38
N ALA A 58 -9.83 -5.29 -13.95
CA ALA A 58 -11.11 -5.95 -13.68
C ALA A 58 -11.24 -6.36 -12.20
N ASP A 59 -10.18 -6.89 -11.62
CA ASP A 59 -10.18 -7.35 -10.24
C ASP A 59 -10.30 -6.21 -9.24
N ILE A 60 -9.57 -5.11 -9.43
CA ILE A 60 -9.66 -3.96 -8.50
C ILE A 60 -11.01 -3.27 -8.60
N ARG A 61 -11.58 -3.22 -9.78
CA ARG A 61 -12.93 -2.70 -10.01
C ARG A 61 -13.99 -3.52 -9.27
N GLU A 62 -13.90 -4.85 -9.38
CA GLU A 62 -14.79 -5.77 -8.66
C GLU A 62 -14.67 -5.64 -7.15
N LEU A 63 -13.44 -5.58 -6.62
CA LEU A 63 -13.18 -5.34 -5.19
C LEU A 63 -13.77 -4.02 -4.72
N LYS A 64 -13.65 -2.97 -5.50
CA LYS A 64 -14.22 -1.66 -5.18
C LYS A 64 -15.76 -1.71 -5.11
N ILE A 65 -16.39 -2.33 -6.09
CA ILE A 65 -17.85 -2.48 -6.12
C ILE A 65 -18.33 -3.33 -4.94
N GLU A 66 -17.67 -4.44 -4.66
CA GLU A 66 -18.02 -5.34 -3.56
C GLU A 66 -17.96 -4.66 -2.19
N HIS A 67 -16.91 -3.86 -1.94
CA HIS A 67 -16.67 -3.25 -0.62
C HIS A 67 -17.24 -1.84 -0.46
N PHE A 68 -17.40 -1.08 -1.54
CA PHE A 68 -17.83 0.32 -1.51
C PHE A 68 -19.09 0.61 -2.32
N GLY A 69 -19.70 -0.41 -2.95
CA GLY A 69 -20.92 -0.28 -3.74
C GLY A 69 -20.71 0.40 -5.10
N ASP A 70 -21.80 0.73 -5.78
CA ASP A 70 -21.81 1.27 -7.15
C ASP A 70 -21.31 2.72 -7.30
N ALA A 71 -20.86 3.34 -6.22
CA ALA A 71 -20.39 4.73 -6.23
C ALA A 71 -19.03 4.86 -6.93
N GLY A 72 -19.01 4.62 -8.23
CA GLY A 72 -17.83 4.73 -9.06
C GLY A 72 -17.51 3.45 -9.80
N ASP A 73 -18.13 3.28 -10.95
CA ASP A 73 -17.90 2.18 -11.89
C ASP A 73 -16.62 2.38 -12.72
N TYR A 74 -15.58 2.93 -12.10
CA TYR A 74 -14.27 3.07 -12.75
C TYR A 74 -13.19 2.44 -11.87
N PRO A 75 -12.13 1.88 -12.47
CA PRO A 75 -11.04 1.29 -11.72
C PRO A 75 -10.30 2.36 -10.91
N THR A 76 -9.93 2.00 -9.67
CA THR A 76 -9.05 2.80 -8.85
C THR A 76 -7.61 2.28 -8.96
N ASP A 77 -6.65 3.03 -8.44
CA ASP A 77 -5.23 2.67 -8.43
C ASP A 77 -4.83 1.86 -7.20
N VAL A 78 -5.46 2.13 -6.05
CA VAL A 78 -5.16 1.46 -4.78
C VAL A 78 -6.39 1.35 -3.90
N LEU A 79 -6.48 0.24 -3.16
CA LEU A 79 -7.47 0.02 -2.10
C LEU A 79 -6.75 -0.44 -0.84
N SER A 80 -7.22 0.02 0.31
CA SER A 80 -6.71 -0.38 1.61
C SER A 80 -7.83 -0.95 2.47
N PHE A 81 -7.60 -2.14 3.04
CA PHE A 81 -8.55 -2.84 3.89
C PHE A 81 -7.93 -3.08 5.27
N PRO A 82 -8.09 -2.15 6.23
CA PRO A 82 -7.60 -2.36 7.59
C PRO A 82 -8.31 -3.55 8.25
N LEU A 83 -7.54 -4.42 8.90
CA LEU A 83 -8.04 -5.58 9.64
C LEU A 83 -7.81 -5.44 11.14
N ASP A 84 -6.88 -4.60 11.56
CA ASP A 84 -6.59 -4.36 12.97
C ASP A 84 -7.67 -3.46 13.58
N ASP A 85 -8.43 -4.03 14.50
CA ASP A 85 -9.48 -3.33 15.25
C ASP A 85 -8.99 -2.74 16.59
N GLY A 86 -7.69 -2.82 16.88
CA GLY A 86 -7.08 -2.39 18.13
C GLY A 86 -7.32 -3.32 19.32
N MET A 87 -7.99 -4.45 19.11
CA MET A 87 -8.21 -5.44 20.16
C MET A 87 -6.94 -6.20 20.52
N PRO A 88 -6.77 -6.63 21.78
CA PRO A 88 -5.61 -7.44 22.16
C PRO A 88 -5.54 -8.73 21.36
N VAL A 89 -4.33 -9.07 20.93
CA VAL A 89 -4.02 -10.33 20.25
C VAL A 89 -3.40 -11.30 21.27
N ALA A 90 -3.78 -12.57 21.18
CA ALA A 90 -3.19 -13.59 22.06
C ALA A 90 -1.67 -13.72 21.87
N ASP A 91 -0.98 -14.07 22.95
CA ASP A 91 0.48 -14.24 22.93
C ASP A 91 0.91 -15.22 21.82
N GLY A 92 1.93 -14.85 21.06
CA GLY A 92 2.48 -15.64 19.98
C GLY A 92 1.71 -15.59 18.65
N ILE A 93 0.61 -14.83 18.58
CA ILE A 93 -0.16 -14.64 17.35
C ILE A 93 0.19 -13.28 16.75
N PRO A 94 0.67 -13.23 15.46
CA PRO A 94 0.92 -11.97 14.78
C PRO A 94 -0.35 -11.17 14.61
N ARG A 95 -0.25 -9.85 14.79
CA ARG A 95 -1.34 -8.93 14.50
C ARG A 95 -1.52 -8.82 12.98
N LEU A 96 -2.73 -8.99 12.50
CA LEU A 96 -3.06 -8.75 11.10
C LEU A 96 -3.37 -7.27 10.90
N LEU A 97 -2.50 -6.56 10.18
CA LEU A 97 -2.63 -5.12 9.95
C LEU A 97 -3.68 -4.81 8.89
N GLY A 98 -3.64 -5.51 7.78
CA GLY A 98 -4.58 -5.33 6.69
C GLY A 98 -4.03 -5.72 5.33
N ASP A 99 -4.79 -5.36 4.30
CA ASP A 99 -4.48 -5.62 2.90
C ASP A 99 -4.39 -4.32 2.12
N VAL A 100 -3.30 -4.15 1.38
CA VAL A 100 -3.14 -3.09 0.37
C VAL A 100 -3.18 -3.74 -1.00
N VAL A 101 -4.09 -3.28 -1.84
CA VAL A 101 -4.29 -3.78 -3.21
C VAL A 101 -3.98 -2.67 -4.19
N VAL A 102 -3.01 -2.89 -5.07
CA VAL A 102 -2.53 -1.92 -6.07
C VAL A 102 -2.84 -2.44 -7.46
N CYS A 103 -3.32 -1.55 -8.33
CA CYS A 103 -3.49 -1.84 -9.76
C CYS A 103 -2.38 -1.16 -10.58
N PRO A 104 -1.34 -1.91 -10.99
CA PRO A 104 -0.23 -1.32 -11.75
C PRO A 104 -0.63 -0.73 -13.09
N ALA A 105 -1.63 -1.28 -13.76
CA ALA A 105 -2.11 -0.75 -15.04
C ALA A 105 -2.70 0.66 -14.91
N VAL A 106 -3.46 0.92 -13.84
CA VAL A 106 -3.98 2.26 -13.56
C VAL A 106 -2.85 3.21 -13.16
N ALA A 107 -1.89 2.74 -12.34
CA ALA A 107 -0.71 3.51 -11.98
C ALA A 107 0.10 3.93 -13.21
N LYS A 108 0.28 3.03 -14.17
CA LYS A 108 0.96 3.30 -15.44
C LYS A 108 0.25 4.38 -16.28
N GLU A 109 -1.07 4.35 -16.31
CA GLU A 109 -1.88 5.35 -17.01
C GLU A 109 -1.78 6.73 -16.39
N GLN A 110 -1.73 6.81 -15.06
CA GLN A 110 -1.68 8.06 -14.31
C GLN A 110 -0.27 8.68 -14.22
N ALA A 111 0.76 7.86 -14.26
CA ALA A 111 2.14 8.27 -13.99
C ALA A 111 2.62 9.47 -14.80
N PRO A 112 2.36 9.59 -16.12
CA PRO A 112 2.86 10.72 -16.91
C PRO A 112 2.35 12.10 -16.45
N SER A 113 1.15 12.14 -15.88
CA SER A 113 0.53 13.39 -15.42
C SER A 113 0.68 13.64 -13.92
N HIS A 114 1.26 12.70 -13.17
CA HIS A 114 1.29 12.76 -11.73
C HIS A 114 2.71 12.55 -11.16
N ALA A 115 3.28 11.38 -11.37
CA ALA A 115 4.59 11.02 -10.81
C ALA A 115 5.72 10.97 -11.85
N GLY A 116 5.39 10.90 -13.14
CA GLY A 116 6.34 10.80 -14.23
C GLY A 116 6.72 9.36 -14.58
N SER A 117 7.15 8.55 -13.64
CA SER A 117 7.47 7.14 -13.86
C SER A 117 6.47 6.21 -13.17
N VAL A 118 6.31 5.01 -13.75
CA VAL A 118 5.45 3.96 -13.16
C VAL A 118 5.95 3.54 -11.78
N ASP A 119 7.26 3.42 -11.63
CA ASP A 119 7.86 3.03 -10.35
C ASP A 119 7.62 4.08 -9.26
N ASP A 120 7.76 5.36 -9.57
CA ASP A 120 7.44 6.45 -8.63
C ASP A 120 5.97 6.44 -8.23
N GLU A 121 5.08 6.19 -9.19
CA GLU A 121 3.63 6.09 -8.93
C GLU A 121 3.31 4.89 -8.03
N ILE A 122 3.83 3.70 -8.33
CA ILE A 122 3.63 2.50 -7.51
C ILE A 122 4.18 2.71 -6.10
N ALA A 123 5.37 3.31 -5.97
CA ALA A 123 5.96 3.61 -4.67
C ALA A 123 5.05 4.49 -3.83
N LEU A 124 4.51 5.55 -4.43
CA LEU A 124 3.56 6.43 -3.74
C LEU A 124 2.30 5.67 -3.30
N LEU A 125 1.73 4.84 -4.17
CA LEU A 125 0.52 4.06 -3.86
C LEU A 125 0.75 3.05 -2.73
N VAL A 126 1.90 2.39 -2.72
CA VAL A 126 2.27 1.47 -1.63
C VAL A 126 2.36 2.20 -0.30
N VAL A 127 3.09 3.31 -0.25
CA VAL A 127 3.22 4.12 0.98
C VAL A 127 1.87 4.68 1.42
N HIS A 128 1.11 5.25 0.50
CA HIS A 128 -0.22 5.80 0.75
C HIS A 128 -1.18 4.74 1.32
N GLY A 129 -1.22 3.58 0.69
CA GLY A 129 -2.06 2.46 1.14
C GLY A 129 -1.70 1.99 2.55
N ILE A 130 -0.42 1.89 2.87
CA ILE A 130 0.04 1.52 4.21
C ILE A 130 -0.37 2.57 5.25
N LEU A 131 -0.22 3.85 4.95
CA LEU A 131 -0.63 4.91 5.86
C LEU A 131 -2.13 4.86 6.15
N HIS A 132 -2.97 4.56 5.17
CA HIS A 132 -4.39 4.31 5.40
C HIS A 132 -4.63 3.10 6.32
N ILE A 133 -3.90 2.01 6.14
CA ILE A 133 -3.97 0.85 7.05
C ILE A 133 -3.66 1.27 8.49
N LEU A 134 -2.72 2.19 8.69
CA LEU A 134 -2.32 2.67 10.01
C LEU A 134 -3.26 3.76 10.58
N GLY A 135 -4.30 4.13 9.87
CA GLY A 135 -5.33 5.06 10.33
C GLY A 135 -5.16 6.51 9.89
N PHE A 136 -4.15 6.83 9.07
CA PHE A 136 -4.03 8.16 8.48
C PHE A 136 -5.08 8.37 7.40
N ASP A 137 -5.60 9.57 7.31
CA ASP A 137 -6.63 9.92 6.33
C ASP A 137 -6.30 11.29 5.70
N HIS A 138 -7.07 11.67 4.68
CA HIS A 138 -6.93 12.95 3.98
C HIS A 138 -8.28 13.65 3.80
N ALA A 139 -9.21 13.42 4.74
CA ALA A 139 -10.55 14.01 4.70
C ALA A 139 -10.54 15.52 4.95
N THR A 140 -9.60 16.01 5.77
CA THR A 140 -9.40 17.44 6.02
C THR A 140 -8.08 17.92 5.42
N ALA A 141 -7.95 19.24 5.23
CA ALA A 141 -6.71 19.84 4.73
C ALA A 141 -5.51 19.57 5.65
N GLY A 142 -5.73 19.54 6.97
CA GLY A 142 -4.68 19.23 7.95
C GLY A 142 -4.23 17.78 7.88
N GLU A 143 -5.16 16.85 7.76
CA GLU A 143 -4.88 15.42 7.58
C GLU A 143 -4.14 15.16 6.28
N GLN A 144 -4.56 15.79 5.19
CA GLN A 144 -3.89 15.69 3.90
C GLN A 144 -2.45 16.17 3.97
N THR A 145 -2.20 17.30 4.62
CA THR A 145 -0.84 17.84 4.81
C THR A 145 0.04 16.90 5.61
N GLU A 146 -0.48 16.33 6.70
CA GLU A 146 0.25 15.36 7.52
C GLU A 146 0.57 14.09 6.75
N MET A 147 -0.42 13.54 6.04
CA MET A 147 -0.24 12.34 5.25
C MET A 147 0.79 12.52 4.14
N GLN A 148 0.71 13.61 3.39
CA GLN A 148 1.68 13.95 2.34
C GLN A 148 3.10 14.15 2.90
N ALA A 149 3.23 14.74 4.08
CA ALA A 149 4.53 14.88 4.75
C ALA A 149 5.14 13.52 5.09
N ARG A 150 4.34 12.57 5.55
CA ARG A 150 4.77 11.20 5.83
C ARG A 150 5.12 10.43 4.56
N GLU A 151 4.30 10.53 3.53
CA GLU A 151 4.58 9.95 2.21
C GLU A 151 5.93 10.43 1.67
N ARG A 152 6.15 11.74 1.70
CA ARG A 152 7.41 12.35 1.27
C ARG A 152 8.60 11.81 2.06
N LYS A 153 8.50 11.77 3.38
CA LYS A 153 9.56 11.30 4.26
C LYS A 153 9.95 9.85 3.96
N HIS A 154 8.97 8.97 3.82
CA HIS A 154 9.22 7.56 3.54
C HIS A 154 9.83 7.34 2.15
N LEU A 155 9.31 8.03 1.14
CA LEU A 155 9.83 7.93 -0.22
C LEU A 155 11.25 8.50 -0.33
N MET A 156 11.55 9.59 0.33
CA MET A 156 12.91 10.16 0.36
C MET A 156 13.90 9.24 1.07
N ASN A 157 13.47 8.59 2.15
CA ASN A 157 14.35 7.72 2.94
C ASN A 157 14.54 6.33 2.32
N PHE A 158 13.49 5.75 1.74
CA PHE A 158 13.49 4.32 1.40
C PHE A 158 13.36 4.02 -0.10
N PHE A 159 12.96 4.99 -0.90
CA PHE A 159 12.78 4.79 -2.33
C PHE A 159 13.72 5.63 -3.18
N TRP A 160 13.67 6.95 -3.05
CA TRP A 160 14.57 7.85 -3.80
C TRP A 160 15.96 7.97 -3.20
N HIS A 161 16.08 7.78 -1.89
CA HIS A 161 17.31 8.03 -1.13
C HIS A 161 17.84 9.45 -1.34
N GLY A 162 16.92 10.41 -1.35
CA GLY A 162 17.19 11.83 -1.60
C GLY A 162 15.91 12.58 -1.91
N GLU A 163 16.05 13.70 -2.61
CA GLU A 163 14.92 14.56 -2.97
C GLU A 163 13.97 13.89 -3.96
N ALA A 164 12.70 14.30 -3.93
CA ALA A 164 11.70 13.89 -4.90
C ALA A 164 12.10 14.32 -6.33
N PRO A 165 11.76 13.52 -7.34
CA PRO A 165 11.96 13.91 -8.72
C PRO A 165 11.26 15.22 -9.08
N ASP A 166 11.83 16.00 -9.97
CA ASP A 166 11.20 17.23 -10.46
C ASP A 166 9.84 16.94 -11.07
N GLY A 167 8.83 17.70 -10.65
CA GLY A 167 7.46 17.55 -11.13
C GLY A 167 6.65 16.45 -10.44
N PHE A 168 7.21 15.73 -9.45
CA PHE A 168 6.47 14.75 -8.68
C PHE A 168 5.37 15.42 -7.86
N SER A 169 4.13 14.93 -7.97
CA SER A 169 2.99 15.43 -7.24
C SER A 169 2.54 14.42 -6.18
N PHE A 170 2.36 14.89 -4.95
CA PHE A 170 1.73 14.14 -3.87
C PHE A 170 0.20 14.29 -3.83
N ASP A 171 -0.35 15.11 -4.74
CA ASP A 171 -1.79 15.31 -4.81
C ASP A 171 -2.46 14.07 -5.42
N HIS A 172 -3.08 13.28 -4.57
CA HIS A 172 -4.00 12.26 -5.04
C HIS A 172 -5.26 12.96 -5.56
N ARG A 173 -5.62 12.66 -6.79
CA ARG A 173 -6.93 13.09 -7.29
C ARG A 173 -7.98 12.57 -6.33
N ALA A 174 -8.92 13.41 -5.97
CA ALA A 174 -9.99 13.05 -5.05
C ALA A 174 -10.54 11.68 -5.42
N GLU A 175 -10.17 10.68 -4.64
CA GLU A 175 -10.73 9.35 -4.77
C GLU A 175 -12.18 9.46 -4.34
N VAL A 176 -13.08 9.29 -5.30
CA VAL A 176 -14.49 9.19 -5.01
C VAL A 176 -14.70 7.87 -4.30
N GLY A 177 -14.98 7.91 -3.00
CA GLY A 177 -15.28 6.73 -2.20
C GLY A 177 -14.24 6.30 -1.16
N SER A 178 -13.31 7.19 -0.80
CA SER A 178 -12.52 7.00 0.43
C SER A 178 -13.32 7.41 1.66
#